data_cd98dd2e50f4e03bea3f33af1e04ae1a
#
_entry.id   cd98dd2e50f4e03bea3f33af1e04ae1a
#
_cell.length_a   1.000
_cell.length_b   1.000
_cell.length_c   1.000
_cell.angle_alpha   90.00
_cell.angle_beta   90.00
_cell.angle_gamma   90.00
#
_symmetry.space_group_name_H-M   'P 1'
#
loop_
_entity.id
_entity.type
_entity.pdbx_description
1 polymer ?
#
loop_
_entity_poly.entity_id
_entity_poly.type
_entity_poly.pdbx_seq_one_letter_code
_entity_poly.pdbx_strand_id
1 'polypeptide(L)'
;MLYTRHNFEVADFCDASGIRPELAGILVTPIGTAATDSYVLLEVSSPSADNAEKDFPAIPGHAVKARDDQFIFPREAARQVLKTIPKKTDTSRGILLRAAVLETDKGFAGFVAADPVQIRPTIAKEIEGKFPEYQQIFPTAEPNSIISVNAKYLEKLAKFFAGLSKTGNVTIKTYGAHDPILFEASNEVQTARALLMPLRQS
;
A
#
# COMPACT_ATOMS: atom_id res chain seq x y z
N MET A 1 0.53 -16.33 -8.06
CA MET A 1 -0.05 -15.28 -7.18
C MET A 1 -0.01 -13.94 -7.89
N LEU A 2 -1.09 -13.17 -7.82
CA LEU A 2 -1.22 -11.89 -8.51
C LEU A 2 -1.39 -10.74 -7.54
N TYR A 3 -0.72 -9.64 -7.80
CA TYR A 3 -0.73 -8.40 -7.00
C TYR A 3 -1.39 -7.28 -7.78
N THR A 4 -2.20 -6.48 -7.11
CA THR A 4 -2.85 -5.30 -7.70
C THR A 4 -1.98 -4.06 -7.58
N ARG A 5 -2.42 -2.95 -8.15
CA ARG A 5 -1.77 -1.64 -7.97
C ARG A 5 -1.60 -1.27 -6.50
N HIS A 6 -2.64 -1.51 -5.68
CA HIS A 6 -2.61 -1.15 -4.26
C HIS A 6 -1.52 -1.88 -3.47
N ASN A 7 -1.17 -3.12 -3.88
CA ASN A 7 -0.05 -3.83 -3.29
C ASN A 7 1.31 -3.14 -3.51
N PHE A 8 1.46 -2.34 -4.58
CA PHE A 8 2.69 -1.58 -4.84
C PHE A 8 2.62 -0.13 -4.37
N GLU A 9 1.43 0.42 -4.15
CA GLU A 9 1.22 1.75 -3.55
C GLU A 9 1.72 1.81 -2.10
N VAL A 10 1.85 0.68 -1.40
CA VAL A 10 2.48 0.60 -0.08
C VAL A 10 3.94 1.10 -0.08
N ALA A 11 4.60 1.15 -1.24
CA ALA A 11 5.95 1.69 -1.39
C ALA A 11 6.09 3.15 -0.94
N ASP A 12 5.00 3.91 -0.89
CA ASP A 12 5.01 5.29 -0.38
C ASP A 12 5.13 5.37 1.14
N PHE A 13 4.96 4.24 1.83
CA PHE A 13 5.09 4.08 3.28
C PHE A 13 6.43 3.46 3.72
N CYS A 14 7.36 3.22 2.80
CA CYS A 14 8.71 2.77 3.13
C CYS A 14 9.54 3.88 3.76
N ASP A 15 10.51 3.51 4.61
CA ASP A 15 11.50 4.45 5.12
C ASP A 15 12.35 5.03 3.97
N ALA A 16 12.37 6.35 3.88
CA ALA A 16 13.16 7.08 2.90
C ALA A 16 14.51 7.55 3.46
N SER A 17 14.75 7.41 4.78
CA SER A 17 15.96 7.91 5.43
C SER A 17 17.20 7.06 5.13
N GLY A 18 17.01 5.80 4.80
CA GLY A 18 18.09 4.82 4.59
C GLY A 18 18.77 4.34 5.88
N ILE A 19 18.28 4.75 7.05
CA ILE A 19 18.85 4.34 8.36
C ILE A 19 18.57 2.86 8.62
N ARG A 20 17.44 2.36 8.17
CA ARG A 20 17.02 0.97 8.30
C ARG A 20 16.82 0.36 6.92
N PRO A 21 17.85 -0.32 6.38
CA PRO A 21 17.75 -0.89 5.02
C PRO A 21 16.54 -1.81 4.83
N GLU A 22 16.19 -2.59 5.85
CA GLU A 22 15.04 -3.52 5.82
C GLU A 22 13.67 -2.81 5.69
N LEU A 23 13.60 -1.51 5.98
CA LEU A 23 12.40 -0.69 5.79
C LEU A 23 12.42 0.13 4.50
N ALA A 24 13.52 0.10 3.75
CA ALA A 24 13.66 0.80 2.47
C ALA A 24 12.94 0.09 1.30
N GLY A 25 12.24 -1.00 1.59
CA GLY A 25 11.47 -1.78 0.63
C GLY A 25 10.13 -2.23 1.18
N ILE A 26 9.31 -2.76 0.30
CA ILE A 26 8.04 -3.39 0.66
C ILE A 26 8.28 -4.86 1.03
N LEU A 27 7.66 -5.31 2.10
CA LEU A 27 7.54 -6.73 2.37
C LEU A 27 6.54 -7.33 1.38
N VAL A 28 6.94 -8.37 0.70
CA VAL A 28 6.07 -9.17 -0.16
C VAL A 28 5.89 -10.55 0.46
N THR A 29 4.66 -10.97 0.63
CA THR A 29 4.29 -12.27 1.19
C THR A 29 3.33 -13.00 0.27
N PRO A 30 3.12 -14.30 0.44
CA PRO A 30 2.10 -15.03 -0.31
C PRO A 30 0.68 -14.46 -0.19
N ILE A 31 0.36 -13.68 0.83
CA ILE A 31 -0.98 -13.17 1.09
C ILE A 31 -1.13 -11.66 0.89
N GLY A 32 -0.06 -10.95 0.60
CA GLY A 32 -0.12 -9.50 0.40
C GLY A 32 1.21 -8.79 0.48
N THR A 33 1.14 -7.49 0.70
CA THR A 33 2.31 -6.62 0.83
C THR A 33 2.17 -5.69 2.02
N ALA A 34 3.28 -5.33 2.63
CA ALA A 34 3.29 -4.35 3.72
C ALA A 34 4.50 -3.42 3.61
N ALA A 35 4.37 -2.21 4.16
CA ALA A 35 5.47 -1.27 4.31
C ALA A 35 5.28 -0.41 5.56
N THR A 36 6.39 0.07 6.11
CA THR A 36 6.40 0.96 7.27
C THR A 36 7.66 1.84 7.25
N ASP A 37 7.52 3.06 7.77
CA ASP A 37 8.62 3.97 8.09
C ASP A 37 8.87 4.09 9.60
N SER A 38 8.29 3.19 10.40
CA SER A 38 8.27 3.16 11.87
C SER A 38 7.21 4.06 12.52
N TYR A 39 6.56 4.97 11.79
CA TYR A 39 5.49 5.85 12.28
C TYR A 39 4.12 5.43 11.73
N VAL A 40 4.10 4.93 10.54
CA VAL A 40 2.90 4.42 9.88
C VAL A 40 3.18 3.04 9.28
N LEU A 41 2.19 2.17 9.34
CA LEU A 41 2.19 0.86 8.70
C LEU A 41 1.00 0.76 7.76
N LEU A 42 1.25 0.29 6.55
CA LEU A 42 0.21 -0.09 5.61
C LEU A 42 0.40 -1.52 5.16
N GLU A 43 -0.65 -2.33 5.32
CA GLU A 43 -0.74 -3.69 4.79
C GLU A 43 -1.87 -3.75 3.76
N VAL A 44 -1.62 -4.44 2.66
CA VAL A 44 -2.60 -4.66 1.59
C VAL A 44 -2.61 -6.14 1.25
N SER A 45 -3.76 -6.80 1.48
CA SER A 45 -3.94 -8.20 1.09
C SER A 45 -3.96 -8.35 -0.43
N SER A 46 -3.45 -9.48 -0.92
CA SER A 46 -3.61 -9.87 -2.31
C SER A 46 -5.02 -10.46 -2.53
N PRO A 47 -5.61 -10.25 -3.71
CA PRO A 47 -6.85 -10.94 -4.05
C PRO A 47 -6.68 -12.46 -3.93
N SER A 48 -7.72 -13.14 -3.45
CA SER A 48 -7.73 -14.61 -3.39
C SER A 48 -7.38 -15.23 -4.74
N ALA A 49 -6.60 -16.30 -4.72
CA ALA A 49 -6.00 -16.93 -5.90
C ALA A 49 -6.99 -17.70 -6.80
N ASP A 50 -8.29 -17.56 -6.58
CA ASP A 50 -9.30 -18.28 -7.36
C ASP A 50 -9.17 -17.97 -8.85
N ASN A 51 -8.54 -18.90 -9.58
CA ASN A 51 -8.37 -18.96 -11.04
C ASN A 51 -7.55 -17.84 -11.71
N ALA A 52 -7.11 -16.81 -11.01
CA ALA A 52 -6.46 -15.66 -11.63
C ALA A 52 -5.07 -15.96 -12.23
N GLU A 53 -4.39 -17.01 -11.77
CA GLU A 53 -3.08 -17.42 -12.35
C GLU A 53 -3.23 -18.10 -13.69
N LYS A 54 -4.34 -18.79 -13.92
CA LYS A 54 -4.64 -19.48 -15.20
C LYS A 54 -4.91 -18.49 -16.34
N ASP A 55 -5.41 -17.31 -15.97
CA ASP A 55 -5.75 -16.27 -16.94
C ASP A 55 -4.58 -15.30 -17.21
N PHE A 56 -3.46 -15.44 -16.46
CA PHE A 56 -2.29 -14.60 -16.71
C PHE A 56 -1.58 -15.08 -17.98
N PRO A 57 -1.29 -14.20 -18.94
CA PRO A 57 -0.71 -14.60 -20.21
C PRO A 57 0.66 -15.23 -20.02
N ALA A 58 0.96 -16.27 -20.81
CA ALA A 58 2.30 -16.85 -20.86
C ALA A 58 3.30 -15.81 -21.37
N ILE A 59 4.42 -15.67 -20.64
CA ILE A 59 5.44 -14.67 -20.93
C ILE A 59 6.65 -15.35 -21.56
N PRO A 60 6.96 -15.07 -22.83
CA PRO A 60 8.13 -15.65 -23.48
C PRO A 60 9.42 -15.35 -22.71
N GLY A 61 10.18 -16.40 -22.41
CA GLY A 61 11.47 -16.27 -21.72
C GLY A 61 11.41 -16.05 -20.21
N HIS A 62 10.21 -15.97 -19.62
CA HIS A 62 10.06 -15.79 -18.17
C HIS A 62 8.98 -16.73 -17.62
N ALA A 63 9.32 -17.52 -16.62
CA ALA A 63 8.34 -18.31 -15.90
C ALA A 63 7.69 -17.45 -14.80
N VAL A 64 6.37 -17.48 -14.75
CA VAL A 64 5.60 -16.94 -13.61
C VAL A 64 5.53 -18.04 -12.57
N LYS A 65 6.05 -17.77 -11.38
CA LYS A 65 6.07 -18.74 -10.28
C LYS A 65 5.58 -18.09 -9.00
N ALA A 66 4.64 -18.74 -8.34
CA ALA A 66 4.29 -18.35 -6.97
C ALA A 66 5.50 -18.63 -6.06
N ARG A 67 5.80 -17.69 -5.19
CA ARG A 67 6.78 -17.87 -4.11
C ARG A 67 6.04 -18.09 -2.80
N ASP A 68 6.46 -19.10 -2.06
CA ASP A 68 5.89 -19.43 -0.75
C ASP A 68 6.63 -18.71 0.39
N ASP A 69 7.80 -18.14 0.10
CA ASP A 69 8.59 -17.34 1.03
C ASP A 69 8.26 -15.85 0.95
N GLN A 70 8.63 -15.13 1.99
CA GLN A 70 8.56 -13.68 2.03
C GLN A 70 9.90 -13.06 1.65
N PHE A 71 9.86 -11.88 1.03
CA PHE A 71 11.05 -11.12 0.67
C PHE A 71 10.81 -9.61 0.73
N ILE A 72 11.88 -8.84 0.83
CA ILE A 72 11.81 -7.36 0.82
C ILE A 72 12.19 -6.87 -0.57
N PHE A 73 11.22 -6.27 -1.26
CA PHE A 73 11.40 -5.73 -2.61
C PHE A 73 11.67 -4.23 -2.54
N PRO A 74 12.74 -3.72 -3.19
CA PRO A 74 13.14 -2.33 -3.08
C PRO A 74 12.03 -1.35 -3.46
N ARG A 75 11.89 -0.26 -2.68
CA ARG A 75 10.88 0.79 -2.88
C ARG A 75 10.82 1.30 -4.31
N GLU A 76 11.98 1.63 -4.90
CA GLU A 76 12.01 2.20 -6.25
C GLU A 76 11.63 1.18 -7.32
N ALA A 77 12.00 -0.10 -7.13
CA ALA A 77 11.56 -1.18 -8.02
C ALA A 77 10.04 -1.40 -7.91
N ALA A 78 9.47 -1.37 -6.70
CA ALA A 78 8.02 -1.43 -6.49
C ALA A 78 7.28 -0.28 -7.18
N ARG A 79 7.81 0.93 -7.10
CA ARG A 79 7.28 2.10 -7.82
C ARG A 79 7.37 1.96 -9.35
N GLN A 80 8.39 1.26 -9.85
CA GLN A 80 8.47 0.95 -11.29
C GLN A 80 7.39 -0.06 -11.69
N VAL A 81 7.19 -1.14 -10.93
CA VAL A 81 6.07 -2.07 -11.15
C VAL A 81 4.74 -1.33 -11.16
N LEU A 82 4.51 -0.43 -10.19
CA LEU A 82 3.30 0.37 -10.12
C LEU A 82 3.03 1.19 -11.40
N LYS A 83 4.07 1.70 -12.05
CA LYS A 83 3.95 2.43 -13.33
C LYS A 83 3.59 1.53 -14.50
N THR A 84 3.94 0.25 -14.44
CA THR A 84 3.65 -0.71 -15.51
C THR A 84 2.24 -1.28 -15.45
N ILE A 85 1.61 -1.30 -14.26
CA ILE A 85 0.24 -1.78 -14.12
C ILE A 85 -0.74 -0.70 -14.61
N PRO A 86 -1.61 -0.98 -15.58
CA PRO A 86 -2.60 -0.02 -16.09
C PRO A 86 -3.50 0.55 -14.98
N LYS A 87 -3.88 1.82 -15.10
CA LYS A 87 -4.75 2.49 -14.10
C LYS A 87 -6.24 2.17 -14.24
N LYS A 88 -6.67 1.74 -15.42
CA LYS A 88 -8.08 1.45 -15.72
C LYS A 88 -8.18 0.11 -16.44
N THR A 89 -9.21 -0.65 -16.09
CA THR A 89 -9.64 -1.81 -16.85
C THR A 89 -10.21 -1.36 -18.18
N ASP A 90 -9.62 -1.82 -19.26
CA ASP A 90 -10.32 -1.92 -20.51
C ASP A 90 -10.92 -3.33 -20.58
N THR A 91 -12.17 -3.47 -20.11
CA THR A 91 -12.89 -4.75 -20.09
C THR A 91 -13.06 -5.34 -21.46
N SER A 92 -12.98 -4.52 -22.52
CA SER A 92 -13.09 -4.97 -23.91
C SER A 92 -11.85 -5.72 -24.40
N ARG A 93 -10.71 -5.54 -23.72
CA ARG A 93 -9.41 -6.12 -24.11
C ARG A 93 -8.87 -7.17 -23.14
N GLY A 94 -9.61 -7.51 -22.07
CA GLY A 94 -9.17 -8.52 -21.08
C GLY A 94 -7.89 -8.13 -20.33
N ILE A 95 -7.60 -6.83 -20.19
CA ILE A 95 -6.39 -6.34 -19.51
C ILE A 95 -6.44 -6.70 -18.03
N LEU A 96 -5.47 -7.47 -17.60
CA LEU A 96 -5.27 -7.79 -16.20
C LEU A 96 -4.57 -6.61 -15.50
N LEU A 97 -5.29 -5.95 -14.59
CA LEU A 97 -4.71 -4.90 -13.71
C LEU A 97 -3.86 -5.48 -12.58
N ARG A 98 -3.05 -6.47 -12.89
CA ARG A 98 -2.30 -7.25 -11.91
C ARG A 98 -0.87 -7.48 -12.40
N ALA A 99 0.02 -7.70 -11.44
CA ALA A 99 1.37 -8.15 -11.69
C ALA A 99 1.56 -9.55 -11.11
N ALA A 100 2.30 -10.39 -11.82
CA ALA A 100 2.72 -11.70 -11.36
C ALA A 100 4.17 -11.69 -10.91
N VAL A 101 4.51 -12.57 -9.96
CA VAL A 101 5.91 -12.81 -9.56
C VAL A 101 6.60 -13.63 -10.64
N LEU A 102 7.82 -13.22 -10.99
CA LEU A 102 8.69 -13.93 -11.90
C LEU A 102 9.59 -14.92 -11.16
N GLU A 103 9.90 -16.04 -11.81
CA GLU A 103 11.03 -16.87 -11.39
C GLU A 103 12.33 -16.13 -11.70
N THR A 104 13.19 -15.98 -10.68
CA THR A 104 14.44 -15.22 -10.76
C THR A 104 15.56 -16.00 -10.09
N ASP A 105 16.80 -15.61 -10.33
CA ASP A 105 17.95 -16.12 -9.61
C ASP A 105 17.88 -15.79 -8.11
N LYS A 106 18.56 -16.59 -7.29
CA LYS A 106 18.61 -16.40 -5.84
C LYS A 106 19.10 -14.99 -5.47
N GLY A 107 18.36 -14.33 -4.57
CA GLY A 107 18.64 -12.97 -4.11
C GLY A 107 18.10 -11.88 -5.02
N PHE A 108 17.35 -12.26 -6.05
CA PHE A 108 16.59 -11.34 -6.89
C PHE A 108 15.11 -11.65 -6.82
N ALA A 109 14.29 -10.62 -6.97
CA ALA A 109 12.85 -10.74 -7.13
C ALA A 109 12.40 -9.95 -8.36
N GLY A 110 11.35 -10.42 -9.00
CA GLY A 110 10.82 -9.78 -10.19
C GLY A 110 9.31 -9.82 -10.23
N PHE A 111 8.76 -8.80 -10.84
CA PHE A 111 7.34 -8.70 -11.16
C PHE A 111 7.15 -8.38 -12.62
N VAL A 112 6.09 -8.90 -13.19
CA VAL A 112 5.67 -8.58 -14.54
C VAL A 112 4.20 -8.16 -14.52
N ALA A 113 3.94 -7.00 -15.12
CA ALA A 113 2.60 -6.59 -15.50
C ALA A 113 2.45 -6.88 -17.00
N ALA A 114 1.42 -7.61 -17.37
CA ALA A 114 1.11 -7.89 -18.76
C ALA A 114 -0.11 -7.08 -19.19
N ASP A 115 0.05 -6.37 -20.31
CA ASP A 115 -1.06 -5.96 -21.13
C ASP A 115 -1.00 -6.72 -22.47
N PRO A 116 -2.05 -6.73 -23.29
CA PRO A 116 -2.05 -7.46 -24.55
C PRO A 116 -0.99 -6.99 -25.58
N VAL A 117 -0.38 -5.83 -25.34
CA VAL A 117 0.55 -5.18 -26.28
C VAL A 117 1.99 -5.19 -25.76
N GLN A 118 2.19 -5.10 -24.44
CA GLN A 118 3.51 -4.93 -23.85
C GLN A 118 3.69 -5.76 -22.58
N ILE A 119 4.81 -6.49 -22.53
CA ILE A 119 5.28 -7.18 -21.33
C ILE A 119 6.40 -6.35 -20.73
N ARG A 120 6.26 -5.96 -19.46
CA ARG A 120 7.23 -5.10 -18.76
C ARG A 120 7.70 -5.76 -17.47
N PRO A 121 8.76 -6.58 -17.51
CA PRO A 121 9.35 -7.12 -16.29
C PRO A 121 10.10 -6.03 -15.53
N THR A 122 10.02 -6.09 -14.22
CA THR A 122 10.86 -5.31 -13.30
C THR A 122 11.54 -6.30 -12.37
N ILE A 123 12.86 -6.40 -12.45
CA ILE A 123 13.67 -7.29 -11.63
C ILE A 123 14.61 -6.44 -10.80
N ALA A 124 14.74 -6.76 -9.51
CA ALA A 124 15.64 -6.06 -8.59
C ALA A 124 16.26 -7.06 -7.60
N LYS A 125 17.45 -6.71 -7.08
CA LYS A 125 18.06 -7.43 -5.97
C LYS A 125 17.18 -7.24 -4.74
N GLU A 126 16.89 -8.32 -4.02
CA GLU A 126 16.16 -8.27 -2.75
C GLU A 126 16.97 -7.52 -1.70
N ILE A 127 16.31 -6.81 -0.82
CA ILE A 127 16.95 -6.19 0.34
C ILE A 127 17.21 -7.29 1.37
N GLU A 128 18.48 -7.45 1.75
CA GLU A 128 18.88 -8.39 2.78
C GLU A 128 18.43 -7.87 4.15
N GLY A 129 17.88 -8.76 4.98
CA GLY A 129 17.43 -8.42 6.32
C GLY A 129 16.11 -9.09 6.66
N LYS A 130 15.65 -8.85 7.89
CA LYS A 130 14.35 -9.33 8.36
C LYS A 130 13.42 -8.15 8.55
N PHE A 131 12.30 -8.16 7.83
CA PHE A 131 11.24 -7.17 8.04
C PHE A 131 10.67 -7.35 9.46
N PRO A 132 10.32 -6.26 10.17
CA PRO A 132 9.76 -6.35 11.52
C PRO A 132 8.53 -7.25 11.62
N GLU A 133 8.36 -7.90 12.75
CA GLU A 133 7.16 -8.71 13.08
C GLU A 133 5.97 -7.79 13.39
N TYR A 134 5.40 -7.19 12.35
CA TYR A 134 4.39 -6.14 12.49
C TYR A 134 2.99 -6.64 12.82
N GLN A 135 2.69 -7.90 12.55
CA GLN A 135 1.33 -8.45 12.74
C GLN A 135 0.88 -8.38 14.19
N GLN A 136 1.80 -8.52 15.14
CA GLN A 136 1.51 -8.40 16.56
C GLN A 136 1.22 -6.97 17.04
N ILE A 137 1.44 -5.96 16.18
CA ILE A 137 1.14 -4.55 16.49
C ILE A 137 -0.33 -4.26 16.25
N PHE A 138 -1.01 -5.03 15.39
CA PHE A 138 -2.45 -4.86 15.19
C PHE A 138 -3.21 -5.19 16.48
N PRO A 139 -4.09 -4.29 16.95
CA PRO A 139 -4.88 -4.53 18.15
C PRO A 139 -5.76 -5.77 18.00
N THR A 140 -5.74 -6.63 19.00
CA THR A 140 -6.62 -7.82 19.08
C THR A 140 -7.84 -7.61 19.97
N ALA A 141 -7.84 -6.51 20.75
CA ALA A 141 -8.97 -6.13 21.59
C ALA A 141 -10.09 -5.49 20.75
N GLU A 142 -11.32 -5.63 21.22
CA GLU A 142 -12.46 -4.95 20.63
C GLU A 142 -12.28 -3.40 20.72
N PRO A 143 -12.58 -2.68 19.63
CA PRO A 143 -12.45 -1.21 19.65
C PRO A 143 -13.48 -0.57 20.56
N ASN A 144 -13.09 0.47 21.28
CA ASN A 144 -14.01 1.26 22.14
C ASN A 144 -15.09 2.00 21.34
N SER A 145 -14.80 2.36 20.10
CA SER A 145 -15.76 2.98 19.18
C SER A 145 -15.33 2.73 17.75
N ILE A 146 -16.29 2.66 16.85
CA ILE A 146 -16.08 2.55 15.40
C ILE A 146 -16.70 3.76 14.74
N ILE A 147 -15.92 4.51 13.96
CA ILE A 147 -16.38 5.66 13.20
C ILE A 147 -16.02 5.45 11.74
N SER A 148 -17.02 5.47 10.87
CA SER A 148 -16.82 5.40 9.43
C SER A 148 -16.85 6.80 8.83
N VAL A 149 -15.86 7.13 7.99
CA VAL A 149 -15.76 8.44 7.35
C VAL A 149 -15.46 8.32 5.86
N ASN A 150 -15.78 9.36 5.11
CA ASN A 150 -15.37 9.45 3.71
C ASN A 150 -13.89 9.84 3.63
N ALA A 151 -13.06 8.91 3.14
CA ALA A 151 -11.61 9.10 3.02
C ALA A 151 -11.22 10.31 2.17
N LYS A 152 -12.01 10.70 1.15
CA LYS A 152 -11.73 11.89 0.32
C LYS A 152 -11.86 13.20 1.12
N TYR A 153 -12.77 13.26 2.08
CA TYR A 153 -12.86 14.42 2.96
C TYR A 153 -11.76 14.42 4.01
N LEU A 154 -11.43 13.24 4.56
CA LEU A 154 -10.30 13.09 5.46
C LEU A 154 -8.99 13.52 4.79
N GLU A 155 -8.76 13.11 3.54
CA GLU A 155 -7.59 13.54 2.75
C GLU A 155 -7.52 15.07 2.59
N LYS A 156 -8.64 15.73 2.27
CA LYS A 156 -8.68 17.20 2.15
C LYS A 156 -8.32 17.90 3.45
N LEU A 157 -8.87 17.41 4.58
CA LEU A 157 -8.55 17.96 5.90
C LEU A 157 -7.09 17.72 6.27
N ALA A 158 -6.58 16.50 6.06
CA ALA A 158 -5.19 16.17 6.33
C ALA A 158 -4.22 17.06 5.53
N LYS A 159 -4.47 17.30 4.24
CA LYS A 159 -3.67 18.20 3.41
C LYS A 159 -3.70 19.65 3.93
N PHE A 160 -4.86 20.14 4.36
CA PHE A 160 -4.98 21.48 4.91
C PHE A 160 -4.16 21.63 6.22
N PHE A 161 -4.35 20.70 7.16
CA PHE A 161 -3.68 20.76 8.45
C PHE A 161 -2.17 20.50 8.35
N ALA A 162 -1.72 19.63 7.43
CA ALA A 162 -0.31 19.44 7.17
C ALA A 162 0.40 20.71 6.68
N GLY A 163 -0.32 21.59 5.97
CA GLY A 163 0.21 22.89 5.54
C GLY A 163 0.06 24.03 6.55
N LEU A 164 -0.72 23.85 7.62
CA LEU A 164 -1.01 24.90 8.60
C LEU A 164 0.18 25.18 9.52
N SER A 165 0.90 24.16 9.94
CA SER A 165 2.02 24.27 10.87
C SER A 165 3.24 23.51 10.36
N LYS A 166 4.43 23.89 10.82
CA LYS A 166 5.69 23.23 10.45
C LYS A 166 5.74 21.75 10.87
N THR A 167 5.03 21.39 11.93
CA THR A 167 4.98 20.01 12.44
C THR A 167 3.94 19.15 11.73
N GLY A 168 2.94 19.77 11.06
CA GLY A 168 1.82 19.06 10.45
C GLY A 168 0.87 18.37 11.43
N ASN A 169 1.02 18.61 12.74
CA ASN A 169 0.21 17.95 13.76
C ASN A 169 -1.23 18.51 13.77
N VAL A 170 -2.18 17.61 13.98
CA VAL A 170 -3.60 17.93 14.16
C VAL A 170 -4.14 17.15 15.36
N THR A 171 -4.95 17.80 16.19
CA THR A 171 -5.68 17.14 17.28
C THR A 171 -7.03 16.69 16.76
N ILE A 172 -7.35 15.42 16.97
CA ILE A 172 -8.63 14.82 16.59
C ILE A 172 -9.40 14.50 17.85
N LYS A 173 -10.64 15.00 17.94
CA LYS A 173 -11.54 14.77 19.07
C LYS A 173 -12.80 14.07 18.56
N THR A 174 -13.15 12.95 19.19
CA THR A 174 -14.34 12.15 18.92
C THR A 174 -15.28 12.19 20.12
N TYR A 175 -16.58 12.27 19.89
CA TYR A 175 -17.58 12.40 20.95
C TYR A 175 -18.55 11.21 20.99
N GLY A 176 -18.68 10.52 19.87
CA GLY A 176 -19.50 9.32 19.71
C GLY A 176 -19.48 8.83 18.27
N ALA A 177 -20.04 7.65 18.02
CA ALA A 177 -20.03 7.01 16.69
C ALA A 177 -20.80 7.80 15.60
N HIS A 178 -21.75 8.64 16.03
CA HIS A 178 -22.60 9.44 15.16
C HIS A 178 -22.36 10.94 15.27
N ASP A 179 -21.50 11.35 16.18
CA ASP A 179 -21.19 12.76 16.43
C ASP A 179 -20.13 13.26 15.46
N PRO A 180 -20.11 14.57 15.14
CA PRO A 180 -19.05 15.14 14.32
C PRO A 180 -17.67 14.93 14.95
N ILE A 181 -16.70 14.57 14.12
CA ILE A 181 -15.30 14.49 14.49
C ILE A 181 -14.71 15.89 14.35
N LEU A 182 -14.15 16.43 15.45
CA LEU A 182 -13.52 17.75 15.46
C LEU A 182 -12.01 17.63 15.23
N PHE A 183 -11.51 18.37 14.26
CA PHE A 183 -10.10 18.54 13.96
C PHE A 183 -9.67 19.94 14.34
N GLU A 184 -8.60 20.08 15.10
CA GLU A 184 -8.06 21.37 15.54
C GLU A 184 -6.54 21.41 15.41
N ALA A 185 -6.02 22.50 14.89
CA ALA A 185 -4.59 22.81 14.93
C ALA A 185 -4.39 24.32 14.94
N SER A 186 -3.25 24.76 15.48
CA SER A 186 -2.87 26.18 15.55
C SER A 186 -1.43 26.35 15.07
N ASN A 187 -1.16 27.50 14.52
CA ASN A 187 0.19 28.02 14.34
C ASN A 187 0.35 29.32 15.15
N GLU A 188 1.45 30.03 14.96
CA GLU A 188 1.78 31.27 15.69
C GLU A 188 0.76 32.41 15.45
N VAL A 189 -0.01 32.35 14.37
CA VAL A 189 -0.87 33.43 13.90
C VAL A 189 -2.35 33.11 14.05
N GLN A 190 -2.73 31.84 13.86
CA GLN A 190 -4.15 31.46 13.74
C GLN A 190 -4.45 30.05 14.23
N THR A 191 -5.71 29.83 14.58
CA THR A 191 -6.27 28.51 14.91
C THR A 191 -7.25 28.12 13.80
N ALA A 192 -7.15 26.87 13.35
CA ALA A 192 -8.11 26.28 12.43
C ALA A 192 -8.90 25.15 13.11
N ARG A 193 -10.18 25.09 12.84
CA ARG A 193 -11.10 24.07 13.31
C ARG A 193 -11.89 23.52 12.13
N ALA A 194 -12.08 22.21 12.08
CA ALA A 194 -12.91 21.57 11.07
C ALA A 194 -13.75 20.47 11.69
N LEU A 195 -14.90 20.22 11.10
CA LEU A 195 -15.79 19.12 11.46
C LEU A 195 -15.89 18.15 10.29
N LEU A 196 -15.81 16.86 10.58
CA LEU A 196 -16.08 15.77 9.64
C LEU A 196 -17.25 14.95 10.16
N MET A 197 -18.32 14.90 9.38
CA MET A 197 -19.49 14.09 9.72
C MET A 197 -19.20 12.61 9.44
N PRO A 198 -19.49 11.71 10.39
CA PRO A 198 -19.44 10.28 10.14
C PRO A 198 -20.46 9.84 9.11
N LEU A 199 -20.14 8.74 8.41
CA LEU A 199 -21.11 8.05 7.58
C LEU A 199 -22.10 7.29 8.48
N ARG A 200 -23.36 7.38 8.19
CA ARG A 200 -24.36 6.52 8.84
C ARG A 200 -24.15 5.10 8.34
N GLN A 201 -23.90 4.17 9.27
CA GLN A 201 -23.94 2.76 8.94
C GLN A 201 -25.42 2.38 8.80
N SER A 202 -25.78 1.89 7.61
CA SER A 202 -27.10 1.33 7.32
C SER A 202 -27.17 -0.11 7.79
#